data_cc697ac762a0e632400305c07cfa4530
#
_entry.id   cc697ac762a0e632400305c07cfa4530
#
_cell.length_a   1.000
_cell.length_b   1.000
_cell.length_c   1.000
_cell.angle_alpha   90.00
_cell.angle_beta   90.00
_cell.angle_gamma   90.00
#
_symmetry.space_group_name_H-M   'P 1'
#
loop_
_entity.id
_entity.type
_entity.pdbx_description
1 polymer ?
#
loop_
_entity_poly.entity_id
_entity_poly.type
_entity_poly.pdbx_seq_one_letter_code
_entity_poly.pdbx_strand_id
1 'polypeptide(L)'
;FYYTKCQSGPFHNDPVSGEVVGGNDNYFNNGIYQSGWTFYGQVIGSPFFTPKPEEASGITRGVLNNRFYAHHLGICGDLPGDIRYKLMMSYSLNYGTHSVHFINKNGEYTTKPQFSWGLELIAPDTKLPFHTALNVGFDKGDLLKNSFGIMLKIFKTGFF
;
A
#
# COMPACT_ATOMS: atom_id res chain seq x y z
N PHE A 1 11.34 2.80 -6.69
CA PHE A 1 11.76 3.12 -5.32
C PHE A 1 10.91 4.25 -4.77
N TYR A 2 10.35 4.07 -3.59
CA TYR A 2 9.56 5.08 -2.87
C TYR A 2 10.20 5.34 -1.52
N TYR A 3 10.31 6.62 -1.15
CA TYR A 3 10.84 7.05 0.12
C TYR A 3 9.96 8.13 0.71
N THR A 4 9.25 7.81 1.78
CA THR A 4 8.35 8.74 2.46
C THR A 4 8.66 8.89 3.95
N LYS A 5 9.80 8.36 4.41
CA LYS A 5 10.16 8.35 5.83
C LYS A 5 10.14 9.75 6.45
N CYS A 6 10.50 10.77 5.69
CA CYS A 6 10.52 12.17 6.15
C CYS A 6 9.24 12.94 5.79
N GLN A 7 8.31 12.34 5.06
CA GLN A 7 7.01 12.93 4.84
C GLN A 7 6.23 12.98 6.15
N SER A 8 5.59 14.09 6.46
CA SER A 8 5.04 14.34 7.79
C SER A 8 6.10 14.13 8.89
N GLY A 9 7.33 14.47 8.57
CA GLY A 9 8.53 14.13 9.33
C GLY A 9 8.64 14.84 10.66
N PRO A 10 9.75 14.64 11.37
CA PRO A 10 9.99 15.30 12.63
C PRO A 10 10.05 16.81 12.41
N PHE A 11 9.86 17.55 13.47
CA PHE A 11 10.06 18.99 13.49
C PHE A 11 11.46 19.32 12.96
N HIS A 12 11.49 20.32 12.09
CA HIS A 12 12.73 20.96 11.67
C HIS A 12 12.91 22.25 12.45
N ASN A 13 14.01 22.37 13.12
CA ASN A 13 14.36 23.63 13.79
C ASN A 13 15.15 24.49 12.80
N ASP A 14 14.83 25.75 12.77
CA ASP A 14 15.68 26.74 12.10
C ASP A 14 17.03 26.78 12.80
N PRO A 15 18.16 26.60 12.08
CA PRO A 15 19.47 26.57 12.69
C PRO A 15 19.92 27.93 13.28
N VAL A 16 19.25 29.01 12.90
CA VAL A 16 19.56 30.37 13.35
C VAL A 16 18.69 30.78 14.54
N SER A 17 17.37 30.60 14.42
CA SER A 17 16.41 31.02 15.47
C SER A 17 16.15 29.93 16.51
N GLY A 18 16.42 28.68 16.18
CA GLY A 18 16.04 27.52 17.00
C GLY A 18 14.53 27.23 17.01
N GLU A 19 13.73 28.01 16.28
CA GLU A 19 12.30 27.82 16.20
C GLU A 19 11.93 26.61 15.33
N VAL A 20 10.80 26.00 15.65
CA VAL A 20 10.25 24.91 14.85
C VAL A 20 9.60 25.50 13.61
N VAL A 21 10.22 25.30 12.45
CA VAL A 21 9.81 25.90 11.17
C VAL A 21 9.15 24.92 10.21
N GLY A 22 9.05 23.65 10.56
CA GLY A 22 8.43 22.66 9.68
C GLY A 22 8.34 21.28 10.29
N GLY A 23 7.88 20.34 9.52
CA GLY A 23 7.60 18.99 9.97
C GLY A 23 6.25 18.87 10.69
N ASN A 24 6.01 17.72 11.31
CA ASN A 24 4.76 17.39 12.00
C ASN A 24 3.49 17.59 11.15
N ASP A 25 3.65 17.58 9.85
CA ASP A 25 2.51 17.64 8.94
C ASP A 25 1.89 16.24 8.80
N ASN A 26 0.71 16.07 9.36
CA ASN A 26 -0.03 14.83 9.30
C ASN A 26 -1.04 14.86 8.15
N TYR A 27 -0.57 15.14 6.95
CA TYR A 27 -1.35 15.40 5.75
C TYR A 27 -2.47 14.37 5.48
N PHE A 28 -2.23 13.10 5.78
CA PHE A 28 -3.20 12.03 5.56
C PHE A 28 -4.17 11.81 6.72
N ASN A 29 -3.93 12.45 7.86
CA ASN A 29 -4.77 12.36 9.05
C ASN A 29 -5.22 13.77 9.43
N ASN A 30 -6.50 14.03 9.36
CA ASN A 30 -7.05 15.35 9.65
C ASN A 30 -7.99 15.30 10.87
N GLY A 31 -7.88 16.28 11.77
CA GLY A 31 -8.70 16.34 12.97
C GLY A 31 -10.18 16.69 12.71
N ILE A 32 -10.43 17.45 11.65
CA ILE A 32 -11.78 17.86 11.24
C ILE A 32 -12.38 16.81 10.32
N TYR A 33 -11.64 16.42 9.29
CA TYR A 33 -12.04 15.34 8.35
C TYR A 33 -11.49 14.01 8.86
N GLN A 34 -12.20 13.40 9.81
CA GLN A 34 -11.72 12.24 10.54
C GLN A 34 -11.34 11.04 9.68
N SER A 35 -11.99 10.85 8.53
CA SER A 35 -11.60 9.82 7.56
C SER A 35 -10.28 10.11 6.85
N GLY A 36 -9.79 11.36 6.89
CA GLY A 36 -8.58 11.78 6.18
C GLY A 36 -8.68 11.49 4.67
N TRP A 37 -7.59 11.02 4.08
CA TRP A 37 -7.52 10.61 2.67
C TRP A 37 -7.94 9.16 2.46
N THR A 38 -9.08 8.75 3.00
CA THR A 38 -9.61 7.41 2.82
C THR A 38 -10.99 7.44 2.16
N PHE A 39 -11.27 6.40 1.38
CA PHE A 39 -12.56 6.17 0.74
C PHE A 39 -12.89 4.68 0.85
N TYR A 40 -14.05 4.35 1.41
CA TYR A 40 -14.46 2.97 1.73
C TYR A 40 -13.37 2.16 2.44
N GLY A 41 -12.73 2.76 3.45
CA GLY A 41 -11.69 2.10 4.23
C GLY A 41 -10.35 1.91 3.53
N GLN A 42 -10.18 2.43 2.31
CA GLN A 42 -8.94 2.39 1.56
C GLN A 42 -8.32 3.77 1.46
N VAL A 43 -6.98 3.84 1.50
CA VAL A 43 -6.28 5.11 1.31
C VAL A 43 -6.25 5.48 -0.16
N ILE A 44 -6.62 6.72 -0.47
CA ILE A 44 -6.54 7.26 -1.82
C ILE A 44 -5.09 7.61 -2.14
N GLY A 45 -4.57 7.09 -3.24
CA GLY A 45 -3.21 7.39 -3.72
C GLY A 45 -2.28 6.19 -3.68
N SER A 46 -1.23 6.22 -2.86
CA SER A 46 -0.22 5.16 -2.84
C SER A 46 -0.75 3.86 -2.21
N PRO A 47 -0.57 2.70 -2.85
CA PRO A 47 -0.94 1.40 -2.29
C PRO A 47 -0.12 1.00 -1.05
N PHE A 48 0.97 1.70 -0.77
CA PHE A 48 1.81 1.47 0.41
C PHE A 48 1.32 2.20 1.66
N PHE A 49 0.37 3.12 1.51
CA PHE A 49 -0.27 3.73 2.67
C PHE A 49 -1.31 2.78 3.24
N THR A 50 -1.21 2.51 4.53
CA THR A 50 -2.08 1.57 5.20
C THR A 50 -3.13 2.33 6.00
N PRO A 51 -4.43 2.10 5.77
CA PRO A 51 -5.48 2.71 6.57
C PRO A 51 -5.45 2.17 7.99
N LYS A 52 -6.00 2.93 8.93
CA LYS A 52 -6.31 2.41 10.26
C LYS A 52 -7.42 1.37 10.15
N PRO A 53 -7.48 0.39 11.07
CA PRO A 53 -8.61 -0.51 11.14
C PRO A 53 -9.93 0.27 11.27
N GLU A 54 -10.98 -0.27 10.68
CA GLU A 54 -12.33 0.27 10.82
C GLU A 54 -12.75 0.22 12.28
N GLU A 55 -13.28 1.33 12.79
CA GLU A 55 -13.82 1.39 14.13
C GLU A 55 -15.24 0.81 14.18
N ALA A 56 -15.75 0.55 15.38
CA ALA A 56 -17.13 0.07 15.58
C ALA A 56 -18.21 1.02 15.01
N SER A 57 -17.83 2.26 14.72
CA SER A 57 -18.68 3.26 14.05
C SER A 57 -18.82 3.08 12.55
N GLY A 58 -18.11 2.11 11.93
CA GLY A 58 -18.05 1.93 10.49
C GLY A 58 -17.16 2.96 9.77
N ILE A 59 -16.40 3.74 10.50
CA ILE A 59 -15.54 4.80 9.93
C ILE A 59 -14.07 4.43 10.11
N THR A 60 -13.33 4.41 8.99
CA THR A 60 -11.87 4.35 9.04
C THR A 60 -11.31 5.75 9.30
N ARG A 61 -10.65 5.95 10.41
CA ARG A 61 -10.13 7.26 10.83
C ARG A 61 -8.67 7.46 10.41
N GLY A 62 -8.46 7.72 9.14
CA GLY A 62 -7.15 8.11 8.62
C GLY A 62 -6.19 6.94 8.37
N VAL A 63 -4.91 7.19 8.49
CA VAL A 63 -3.83 6.32 8.04
C VAL A 63 -3.02 5.81 9.23
N LEU A 64 -2.73 4.51 9.23
CA LEU A 64 -1.88 3.84 10.21
C LEU A 64 -0.39 3.97 9.85
N ASN A 65 -0.08 3.94 8.55
CA ASN A 65 1.28 3.99 8.04
C ASN A 65 1.35 4.82 6.75
N ASN A 66 2.13 5.90 6.79
CA ASN A 66 2.43 6.75 5.63
C ASN A 66 3.94 7.04 5.50
N ARG A 67 4.75 6.47 6.39
CA ARG A 67 6.21 6.64 6.41
C ARG A 67 6.88 5.30 6.15
N PHE A 68 7.51 5.18 5.00
CA PHE A 68 8.12 3.92 4.59
C PHE A 68 9.25 4.13 3.57
N TYR A 69 10.07 3.09 3.42
CA TYR A 69 10.88 2.81 2.24
C TYR A 69 10.21 1.67 1.47
N ALA A 70 10.07 1.79 0.17
CA ALA A 70 9.57 0.70 -0.63
C ALA A 70 10.35 0.52 -1.93
N HIS A 71 10.64 -0.72 -2.23
CA HIS A 71 11.15 -1.17 -3.52
C HIS A 71 10.05 -1.92 -4.23
N HIS A 72 9.85 -1.61 -5.50
CA HIS A 72 8.86 -2.26 -6.33
C HIS A 72 9.50 -2.67 -7.64
N LEU A 73 9.26 -3.92 -8.05
CA LEU A 73 9.69 -4.49 -9.32
C LEU A 73 8.49 -5.05 -10.05
N GLY A 74 8.31 -4.66 -11.30
CA GLY A 74 7.30 -5.21 -12.20
C GLY A 74 7.97 -5.80 -13.42
N ILE A 75 7.58 -7.02 -13.81
CA ILE A 75 8.00 -7.70 -15.01
C ILE A 75 6.75 -8.15 -15.76
N CYS A 76 6.66 -7.87 -17.04
CA CYS A 76 5.58 -8.36 -17.88
C CYS A 76 6.14 -8.87 -19.23
N GLY A 77 5.40 -9.75 -19.85
CA GLY A 77 5.76 -10.33 -21.14
C GLY A 77 4.72 -11.34 -21.60
N ASP A 78 5.06 -12.03 -22.67
CA ASP A 78 4.20 -13.07 -23.25
C ASP A 78 4.90 -14.43 -23.15
N LEU A 79 4.15 -15.44 -22.75
CA LEU A 79 4.55 -16.84 -22.72
C LEU A 79 4.14 -17.53 -24.04
N PRO A 80 4.71 -18.70 -24.35
CA PRO A 80 4.24 -19.51 -25.48
C PRO A 80 2.73 -19.76 -25.41
N GLY A 81 2.03 -19.60 -26.52
CA GLY A 81 0.57 -19.69 -26.59
C GLY A 81 -0.15 -18.37 -26.29
N ASP A 82 0.54 -17.25 -26.49
CA ASP A 82 -0.01 -15.88 -26.37
C ASP A 82 -0.59 -15.55 -24.98
N ILE A 83 -0.13 -16.25 -23.95
CA ILE A 83 -0.51 -15.98 -22.56
C ILE A 83 0.33 -14.81 -22.05
N ARG A 84 -0.31 -13.68 -21.78
CA ARG A 84 0.37 -12.54 -21.17
C ARG A 84 0.52 -12.73 -19.66
N TYR A 85 1.72 -12.45 -19.16
CA TYR A 85 1.97 -12.45 -17.73
C TYR A 85 2.39 -11.08 -17.22
N LYS A 86 2.06 -10.81 -15.93
CA LYS A 86 2.53 -9.65 -15.20
C LYS A 86 2.87 -10.09 -13.77
N LEU A 87 4.14 -10.03 -13.44
CA LEU A 87 4.66 -10.28 -12.09
C LEU A 87 4.99 -8.96 -11.44
N MET A 88 4.50 -8.75 -10.24
CA MET A 88 4.77 -7.57 -9.41
C MET A 88 5.29 -8.03 -8.05
N MET A 89 6.37 -7.41 -7.59
CA MET A 89 6.96 -7.68 -6.29
C MET A 89 7.24 -6.36 -5.58
N SER A 90 6.97 -6.33 -4.30
CA SER A 90 7.22 -5.16 -3.45
C SER A 90 7.84 -5.59 -2.14
N TYR A 91 8.82 -4.83 -1.69
CA TYR A 91 9.36 -4.94 -0.34
C TYR A 91 9.33 -3.56 0.31
N SER A 92 8.78 -3.46 1.51
CA SER A 92 8.72 -2.20 2.24
C SER A 92 9.15 -2.36 3.70
N LEU A 93 9.76 -1.29 4.22
CA LEU A 93 10.04 -1.07 5.64
C LEU A 93 9.16 0.09 6.10
N ASN A 94 8.27 -0.18 7.04
CA ASN A 94 7.20 0.70 7.45
C ASN A 94 7.46 1.23 8.87
N TYR A 95 7.27 2.54 9.08
CA TYR A 95 7.62 3.27 10.30
C TYR A 95 6.41 3.79 11.07
N GLY A 96 5.19 3.64 10.53
CA GLY A 96 3.97 4.23 11.07
C GLY A 96 3.71 5.63 10.53
N THR A 97 3.12 6.48 11.35
CA THR A 97 2.90 7.90 11.05
C THR A 97 3.87 8.78 11.83
N HIS A 98 3.82 10.10 11.63
CA HIS A 98 4.60 11.04 12.44
C HIS A 98 4.25 10.94 13.94
N SER A 99 2.96 10.88 14.25
CA SER A 99 2.47 10.91 15.63
C SER A 99 2.43 9.54 16.31
N VAL A 100 2.36 8.46 15.51
CA VAL A 100 2.23 7.08 16.01
C VAL A 100 3.27 6.21 15.31
N HIS A 101 4.36 5.96 16.02
CA HIS A 101 5.41 5.04 15.58
C HIS A 101 5.06 3.60 15.94
N PHE A 102 5.58 2.65 15.18
CA PHE A 102 5.57 1.26 15.60
C PHE A 102 6.56 1.06 16.75
N ILE A 103 6.14 0.33 17.79
CA ILE A 103 6.91 0.04 19.00
C ILE A 103 7.02 -1.48 19.14
N ASN A 104 8.19 -1.97 19.54
CA ASN A 104 8.37 -3.37 19.89
C ASN A 104 7.87 -3.66 21.34
N LYS A 105 7.96 -4.91 21.75
CA LYS A 105 7.54 -5.34 23.10
C LYS A 105 8.33 -4.67 24.24
N ASN A 106 9.49 -4.11 23.95
CA ASN A 106 10.36 -3.45 24.91
C ASN A 106 10.11 -1.93 24.96
N GLY A 107 9.15 -1.39 24.21
CA GLY A 107 8.86 0.04 24.13
C GLY A 107 9.77 0.83 23.18
N GLU A 108 10.63 0.15 22.40
CA GLU A 108 11.54 0.82 21.48
C GLU A 108 10.90 0.98 20.09
N TYR A 109 11.31 2.04 19.37
CA TYR A 109 10.88 2.23 17.98
C TYR A 109 11.32 1.08 17.10
N THR A 110 10.39 0.57 16.32
CA THR A 110 10.64 -0.55 15.41
C THR A 110 10.07 -0.27 14.03
N THR A 111 10.44 -1.10 13.08
CA THR A 111 9.87 -1.10 11.72
C THR A 111 9.08 -2.36 11.49
N LYS A 112 8.09 -2.29 10.63
CA LYS A 112 7.33 -3.45 10.16
C LYS A 112 7.71 -3.75 8.71
N PRO A 113 8.53 -4.78 8.47
CA PRO A 113 8.83 -5.23 7.12
C PRO A 113 7.60 -5.88 6.50
N GLN A 114 7.44 -5.69 5.19
CA GLN A 114 6.39 -6.31 4.40
C GLN A 114 6.91 -6.68 3.03
N PHE A 115 6.70 -7.92 2.63
CA PHE A 115 6.93 -8.42 1.29
C PHE A 115 5.60 -8.82 0.67
N SER A 116 5.36 -8.37 -0.55
CA SER A 116 4.15 -8.67 -1.31
C SER A 116 4.54 -9.02 -2.73
N TRP A 117 3.88 -10.03 -3.31
CA TRP A 117 3.99 -10.29 -4.73
C TRP A 117 2.65 -10.69 -5.33
N GLY A 118 2.49 -10.42 -6.61
CA GLY A 118 1.31 -10.78 -7.38
C GLY A 118 1.68 -11.21 -8.79
N LEU A 119 1.05 -12.27 -9.25
CA LEU A 119 1.14 -12.78 -10.61
C LEU A 119 -0.23 -12.69 -11.27
N GLU A 120 -0.31 -12.03 -12.41
CA GLU A 120 -1.46 -12.03 -13.28
C GLU A 120 -1.13 -12.77 -14.57
N LEU A 121 -1.95 -13.74 -14.94
CA LEU A 121 -1.91 -14.48 -16.20
C LEU A 121 -3.19 -14.17 -16.96
N ILE A 122 -3.05 -13.62 -18.17
CA ILE A 122 -4.17 -13.29 -19.04
C ILE A 122 -4.14 -14.29 -20.20
N ALA A 123 -5.22 -15.05 -20.35
CA ALA A 123 -5.36 -15.98 -21.45
C ALA A 123 -5.47 -15.22 -22.78
N PRO A 124 -4.95 -15.80 -23.88
CA PRO A 124 -5.10 -15.21 -25.20
C PRO A 124 -6.58 -15.09 -25.59
N ASP A 125 -6.85 -14.16 -26.47
CA ASP A 125 -8.16 -14.04 -27.12
C ASP A 125 -8.44 -15.30 -27.95
N THR A 126 -9.17 -16.20 -27.38
CA THR A 126 -9.59 -17.45 -28.02
C THR A 126 -10.89 -17.22 -28.79
N LYS A 127 -11.36 -18.26 -29.47
CA LYS A 127 -12.69 -18.24 -30.10
C LYS A 127 -13.87 -18.09 -29.12
N LEU A 128 -13.59 -17.98 -27.83
CA LEU A 128 -14.57 -17.74 -26.80
C LEU A 128 -14.94 -16.25 -26.75
N PRO A 129 -16.22 -15.91 -26.51
CA PRO A 129 -16.68 -14.53 -26.47
C PRO A 129 -16.32 -13.80 -25.18
N PHE A 130 -15.36 -14.29 -24.42
CA PHE A 130 -14.93 -13.72 -23.14
C PHE A 130 -13.42 -13.91 -22.92
N HIS A 131 -12.86 -12.97 -22.20
CA HIS A 131 -11.47 -12.99 -21.78
C HIS A 131 -11.36 -13.56 -20.37
N THR A 132 -10.27 -14.25 -20.08
CA THR A 132 -10.04 -14.81 -18.75
C THR A 132 -8.68 -14.35 -18.21
N ALA A 133 -8.62 -14.06 -16.93
CA ALA A 133 -7.37 -13.76 -16.25
C ALA A 133 -7.33 -14.42 -14.86
N LEU A 134 -6.22 -15.05 -14.55
CA LEU A 134 -5.92 -15.62 -13.25
C LEU A 134 -4.98 -14.69 -12.51
N ASN A 135 -5.33 -14.31 -11.30
CA ASN A 135 -4.48 -13.53 -10.42
C ASN A 135 -4.16 -14.33 -9.17
N VAL A 136 -2.89 -14.36 -8.79
CA VAL A 136 -2.39 -14.98 -7.57
C VAL A 136 -1.63 -13.92 -6.80
N GLY A 137 -1.91 -13.78 -5.50
CA GLY A 137 -1.25 -12.81 -4.65
C GLY A 137 -0.81 -13.42 -3.33
N PHE A 138 0.29 -12.92 -2.81
CA PHE A 138 0.87 -13.36 -1.55
C PHE A 138 1.49 -12.18 -0.80
N ASP A 139 1.21 -12.10 0.50
CA ASP A 139 1.78 -11.16 1.44
C ASP A 139 2.48 -11.89 2.58
N LYS A 140 3.64 -11.39 2.98
CA LYS A 140 4.39 -11.88 4.15
C LYS A 140 5.03 -10.72 4.89
N GLY A 141 4.71 -10.58 6.17
CA GLY A 141 5.33 -9.53 6.99
C GLY A 141 4.51 -9.14 8.20
N ASP A 142 4.99 -8.07 8.86
CA ASP A 142 4.45 -7.63 10.15
C ASP A 142 3.39 -6.52 10.00
N LEU A 143 3.26 -5.91 8.81
CA LEU A 143 2.29 -4.83 8.55
C LEU A 143 0.91 -5.39 8.18
N LEU A 144 0.83 -6.18 7.11
CA LEU A 144 -0.41 -6.77 6.59
C LEU A 144 -0.61 -8.22 7.02
N LYS A 145 0.36 -8.77 7.78
CA LYS A 145 0.44 -10.19 8.15
C LYS A 145 0.69 -11.08 6.92
N ASN A 146 0.50 -12.37 7.10
CA ASN A 146 0.64 -13.34 6.01
C ASN A 146 -0.74 -13.57 5.40
N SER A 147 -0.85 -13.39 4.10
CA SER A 147 -2.07 -13.65 3.35
C SER A 147 -1.77 -14.28 1.99
N PHE A 148 -2.73 -14.99 1.47
CA PHE A 148 -2.68 -15.60 0.14
C PHE A 148 -4.05 -15.46 -0.51
N GLY A 149 -4.07 -15.14 -1.78
CA GLY A 149 -5.30 -14.98 -2.55
C GLY A 149 -5.18 -15.46 -3.98
N ILE A 150 -6.26 -16.01 -4.49
CA ILE A 150 -6.43 -16.36 -5.90
C ILE A 150 -7.72 -15.72 -6.38
N MET A 151 -7.69 -15.12 -7.56
CA MET A 151 -8.87 -14.54 -8.21
C MET A 151 -8.91 -14.93 -9.68
N LEU A 152 -10.02 -15.50 -10.10
CA LEU A 152 -10.33 -15.72 -11.53
C LEU A 152 -11.23 -14.59 -12.01
N LYS A 153 -10.81 -13.88 -13.04
CA LYS A 153 -11.61 -12.87 -13.74
C LYS A 153 -12.12 -13.45 -15.04
N ILE A 154 -13.41 -13.27 -15.32
CA ILE A 154 -14.03 -13.58 -16.61
C ILE A 154 -14.74 -12.30 -17.03
N PHE A 155 -14.40 -11.76 -18.19
CA PHE A 155 -14.99 -10.51 -18.66
C PHE A 155 -15.18 -10.52 -20.17
N LYS A 156 -16.15 -9.76 -20.64
CA LYS A 156 -16.45 -9.58 -22.06
C LYS A 156 -16.22 -8.12 -22.41
N THR A 157 -15.46 -7.89 -23.49
CA THR A 157 -15.29 -6.56 -24.08
C THR A 157 -16.15 -6.47 -25.36
N GLY A 158 -16.91 -5.40 -25.47
CA GLY A 158 -17.77 -5.13 -26.63
C GLY A 158 -19.17 -4.66 -26.21
N PHE A 159 -19.80 -3.92 -27.12
CA PHE A 159 -21.20 -3.53 -26.97
C PHE A 159 -22.11 -4.70 -27.43
N PHE A 160 -23.23 -4.86 -26.77
CA PHE A 160 -24.30 -5.76 -27.22
C PHE A 160 -24.96 -5.18 -28.44
#